data_a4b8323dd3da24b1ba69b7fcd5472813
#
_entry.id   a4b8323dd3da24b1ba69b7fcd5472813
#
_cell.length_a   1.000
_cell.length_b   1.000
_cell.length_c   1.000
_cell.angle_alpha   90.00
_cell.angle_beta   90.00
_cell.angle_gamma   90.00
#
_symmetry.space_group_name_H-M   'P 1'
#
loop_
_entity.id
_entity.type
_entity.pdbx_description
1 polymer ?
#
loop_
_entity_poly.entity_id
_entity_poly.type
_entity_poly.pdbx_seq_one_letter_code
_entity_poly.pdbx_strand_id
1 'polypeptide(L)'
;MVARVAESDRRRWDRRYASLGPAAVSAARPPALLQAHLKLVPTAGRALDLGCGQGLGAVWLARRGLDVLGLDISPVAIAQARDLAERSGVSARCRFDVVDLDDGLPDGPPVDVIVCHNFRDRRLDAAIIERLAPGGLVALVALSEXGAAAGTYRAAAGELSAAFAELDPIAAGEGDGRAWLLARA
;
A
#
# COMPACT_ATOMS: atom_id res chain seq x y z
N MET A 1 -18.26 4.18 18.41
CA MET A 1 -18.80 3.85 17.06
C MET A 1 -17.69 3.46 16.09
N VAL A 2 -16.56 4.11 16.14
CA VAL A 2 -15.38 3.82 15.30
C VAL A 2 -14.88 2.37 15.46
N ALA A 3 -14.76 1.89 16.69
CA ALA A 3 -14.26 0.53 16.98
C ALA A 3 -15.12 -0.58 16.33
N ARG A 4 -16.42 -0.35 16.15
CA ARG A 4 -17.31 -1.34 15.51
C ARG A 4 -17.11 -1.41 14.00
N VAL A 5 -16.79 -0.27 13.37
CA VAL A 5 -16.54 -0.21 11.93
C VAL A 5 -15.25 -0.94 11.61
N ALA A 6 -14.18 -0.66 12.37
CA ALA A 6 -12.88 -1.32 12.20
C ALA A 6 -13.00 -2.83 12.37
N GLU A 7 -13.75 -3.29 13.38
CA GLU A 7 -13.96 -4.73 13.62
C GLU A 7 -14.73 -5.39 12.47
N SER A 8 -15.75 -4.70 11.91
CA SER A 8 -16.51 -5.23 10.76
C SER A 8 -15.64 -5.30 9.51
N ASP A 9 -14.78 -4.30 9.31
CA ASP A 9 -13.84 -4.29 8.18
C ASP A 9 -12.81 -5.41 8.33
N ARG A 10 -12.24 -5.57 9.53
CA ARG A 10 -11.30 -6.66 9.81
C ARG A 10 -11.92 -8.02 9.47
N ARG A 11 -13.14 -8.28 9.94
CA ARG A 11 -13.83 -9.54 9.67
C ARG A 11 -14.12 -9.75 8.18
N ARG A 12 -14.48 -8.67 7.47
CA ARG A 12 -14.72 -8.73 6.03
C ARG A 12 -13.45 -9.13 5.27
N TRP A 13 -12.33 -8.48 5.61
CA TRP A 13 -11.05 -8.77 4.97
C TRP A 13 -10.51 -10.15 5.34
N ASP A 14 -10.67 -10.56 6.61
CA ASP A 14 -10.29 -11.91 7.04
C ASP A 14 -11.01 -12.97 6.22
N ARG A 15 -12.32 -12.83 6.04
CA ARG A 15 -13.10 -13.78 5.23
C ARG A 15 -12.61 -13.79 3.78
N ARG A 16 -12.33 -12.61 3.23
CA ARG A 16 -11.82 -12.52 1.86
C ARG A 16 -10.48 -13.24 1.71
N TYR A 17 -9.53 -12.93 2.58
CA TYR A 17 -8.20 -13.55 2.48
C TYR A 17 -8.23 -15.04 2.81
N ALA A 18 -9.05 -15.46 3.75
CA ALA A 18 -9.24 -16.89 4.03
C ALA A 18 -9.76 -17.63 2.78
N SER A 19 -10.71 -17.03 2.06
CA SER A 19 -11.27 -17.66 0.86
C SER A 19 -10.28 -17.68 -0.32
N LEU A 20 -9.37 -16.69 -0.40
CA LEU A 20 -8.35 -16.68 -1.44
C LEU A 20 -7.27 -17.74 -1.21
N GLY A 21 -6.97 -18.02 0.05
CA GLY A 21 -5.87 -18.91 0.43
C GLY A 21 -4.50 -18.29 0.15
N PRO A 22 -3.42 -19.04 0.45
CA PRO A 22 -2.06 -18.53 0.27
C PRO A 22 -1.74 -18.17 -1.17
N ALA A 23 -1.09 -17.02 -1.38
CA ALA A 23 -0.68 -16.59 -2.70
C ALA A 23 0.50 -17.43 -3.22
N ALA A 24 0.56 -17.63 -4.53
CA ALA A 24 1.72 -18.28 -5.15
C ALA A 24 2.93 -17.35 -5.12
N VAL A 25 4.12 -17.91 -5.01
CA VAL A 25 5.38 -17.13 -5.03
C VAL A 25 5.51 -16.33 -6.33
N SER A 26 5.02 -16.87 -7.43
CA SER A 26 5.01 -16.18 -8.73
C SER A 26 4.04 -14.99 -8.80
N ALA A 27 3.12 -14.87 -7.85
CA ALA A 27 2.20 -13.74 -7.79
C ALA A 27 2.85 -12.46 -7.27
N ALA A 28 3.98 -12.56 -6.58
CA ALA A 28 4.71 -11.40 -6.06
C ALA A 28 5.33 -10.62 -7.24
N ARG A 29 4.71 -9.50 -7.56
CA ARG A 29 5.09 -8.65 -8.70
C ARG A 29 4.80 -7.18 -8.37
N PRO A 30 5.42 -6.24 -9.10
CA PRO A 30 5.18 -4.84 -8.80
C PRO A 30 3.72 -4.45 -9.06
N PRO A 31 3.16 -3.55 -8.25
CA PRO A 31 1.92 -2.90 -8.63
C PRO A 31 2.05 -2.32 -10.05
N ALA A 32 0.95 -2.34 -10.82
CA ALA A 32 0.98 -1.94 -12.22
C ALA A 32 1.61 -0.55 -12.44
N LEU A 33 1.33 0.38 -11.54
CA LEU A 33 1.90 1.73 -11.59
C LEU A 33 3.44 1.70 -11.51
N LEU A 34 4.00 0.90 -10.64
CA LEU A 34 5.46 0.75 -10.53
C LEU A 34 6.04 -0.07 -11.67
N GLN A 35 5.27 -1.02 -12.21
CA GLN A 35 5.71 -1.82 -13.37
C GLN A 35 6.07 -0.90 -14.55
N ALA A 36 5.29 0.16 -14.76
CA ALA A 36 5.55 1.12 -15.83
C ALA A 36 6.75 2.05 -15.55
N HIS A 37 7.21 2.08 -14.29
CA HIS A 37 8.24 3.04 -13.85
C HIS A 37 9.36 2.35 -13.06
N LEU A 38 9.74 1.13 -13.44
CA LEU A 38 10.71 0.30 -12.69
C LEU A 38 12.04 1.00 -12.42
N LYS A 39 12.49 1.85 -13.37
CA LYS A 39 13.77 2.55 -13.25
C LYS A 39 13.79 3.54 -12.09
N LEU A 40 12.63 3.99 -11.64
CA LEU A 40 12.53 4.95 -10.53
C LEU A 40 12.53 4.28 -9.16
N VAL A 41 12.25 2.97 -9.11
CA VAL A 41 12.17 2.24 -7.84
C VAL A 41 13.58 1.86 -7.39
N PRO A 42 14.02 2.30 -6.20
CA PRO A 42 15.37 1.99 -5.75
C PRO A 42 15.58 0.49 -5.50
N THR A 43 16.85 0.09 -5.39
CA THR A 43 17.25 -1.28 -5.13
C THR A 43 17.84 -1.45 -3.72
N ALA A 44 17.69 -0.43 -2.87
CA ALA A 44 18.11 -0.44 -1.48
C ALA A 44 17.31 0.62 -0.73
N GLY A 45 17.31 0.55 0.58
CA GLY A 45 16.59 1.50 1.42
C GLY A 45 15.37 0.86 2.05
N ARG A 46 14.43 1.69 2.49
CA ARG A 46 13.23 1.26 3.23
C ARG A 46 11.96 1.50 2.42
N ALA A 47 11.00 0.60 2.58
CA ALA A 47 9.68 0.75 1.96
C ALA A 47 8.57 0.48 2.98
N LEU A 48 7.43 1.11 2.72
CA LEU A 48 6.22 0.94 3.53
C LEU A 48 5.08 0.56 2.58
N ASP A 49 4.37 -0.52 2.89
CA ASP A 49 3.24 -1.01 2.10
C ASP A 49 1.97 -0.92 2.95
N LEU A 50 1.13 0.06 2.63
CA LEU A 50 -0.09 0.36 3.39
C LEU A 50 -1.29 -0.40 2.81
N GLY A 51 -1.94 -1.19 3.65
CA GLY A 51 -2.97 -2.12 3.21
C GLY A 51 -2.35 -3.23 2.37
N CYS A 52 -1.29 -3.85 2.91
CA CYS A 52 -0.42 -4.74 2.14
C CYS A 52 -1.06 -6.08 1.73
N GLY A 53 -2.20 -6.43 2.33
CA GLY A 53 -2.86 -7.70 2.02
C GLY A 53 -1.94 -8.89 2.18
N GLN A 54 -1.92 -9.76 1.19
CA GLN A 54 -1.08 -10.96 1.19
C GLN A 54 0.41 -10.69 0.92
N GLY A 55 0.81 -9.41 0.86
CA GLY A 55 2.21 -9.03 0.74
C GLY A 55 2.80 -9.11 -0.66
N LEU A 56 1.98 -9.16 -1.71
CA LEU A 56 2.50 -9.32 -3.08
C LEU A 56 3.46 -8.19 -3.47
N GLY A 57 3.07 -6.95 -3.21
CA GLY A 57 3.91 -5.79 -3.48
C GLY A 57 5.12 -5.72 -2.54
N ALA A 58 4.90 -6.00 -1.26
CA ALA A 58 5.97 -5.96 -0.25
C ALA A 58 7.07 -6.99 -0.56
N VAL A 59 6.68 -8.22 -0.91
CA VAL A 59 7.66 -9.26 -1.26
C VAL A 59 8.42 -8.87 -2.52
N TRP A 60 7.74 -8.29 -3.51
CA TRP A 60 8.42 -7.82 -4.71
C TRP A 60 9.45 -6.72 -4.38
N LEU A 61 9.08 -5.75 -3.54
CA LEU A 61 10.01 -4.69 -3.12
C LEU A 61 11.21 -5.27 -2.37
N ALA A 62 10.97 -6.28 -1.51
CA ALA A 62 12.04 -6.95 -0.78
C ALA A 62 13.00 -7.72 -1.72
N ARG A 63 12.45 -8.39 -2.74
CA ARG A 63 13.27 -9.05 -3.77
C ARG A 63 14.13 -8.05 -4.54
N ARG A 64 13.65 -6.80 -4.63
CA ARG A 64 14.39 -5.73 -5.29
C ARG A 64 15.53 -5.18 -4.42
N GLY A 65 15.51 -5.48 -3.11
CA GLY A 65 16.59 -5.08 -2.20
C GLY A 65 16.18 -4.14 -1.07
N LEU A 66 14.90 -3.76 -0.98
CA LEU A 66 14.43 -2.87 0.09
C LEU A 66 14.09 -3.64 1.36
N ASP A 67 14.20 -2.98 2.49
CA ASP A 67 13.69 -3.48 3.77
C ASP A 67 12.26 -2.95 3.92
N VAL A 68 11.29 -3.84 3.98
CA VAL A 68 9.86 -3.50 3.82
C VAL A 68 9.07 -3.73 5.10
N LEU A 69 8.25 -2.74 5.46
CA LEU A 69 7.23 -2.90 6.49
C LEU A 69 5.86 -2.89 5.80
N GLY A 70 5.14 -4.00 5.91
CA GLY A 70 3.76 -4.10 5.40
C GLY A 70 2.76 -4.04 6.55
N LEU A 71 1.71 -3.25 6.37
CA LEU A 71 0.67 -3.05 7.39
C LEU A 71 -0.70 -3.40 6.81
N ASP A 72 -1.48 -4.17 7.56
CA ASP A 72 -2.86 -4.49 7.16
C ASP A 72 -3.69 -4.75 8.42
N ILE A 73 -4.99 -4.51 8.33
CA ILE A 73 -5.91 -4.74 9.44
C ILE A 73 -6.19 -6.25 9.65
N SER A 74 -5.98 -7.06 8.62
CA SER A 74 -6.35 -8.48 8.64
C SER A 74 -5.20 -9.36 9.14
N PRO A 75 -5.32 -9.99 10.33
CA PRO A 75 -4.34 -11.00 10.74
C PRO A 75 -4.22 -12.18 9.78
N VAL A 76 -5.30 -12.52 9.05
CA VAL A 76 -5.24 -13.59 8.04
C VAL A 76 -4.31 -13.16 6.89
N ALA A 77 -4.49 -11.93 6.38
CA ALA A 77 -3.62 -11.39 5.33
C ALA A 77 -2.16 -11.35 5.79
N ILE A 78 -1.91 -10.86 6.98
CA ILE A 78 -0.55 -10.73 7.54
C ILE A 78 0.10 -12.12 7.68
N ALA A 79 -0.63 -13.14 8.14
CA ALA A 79 -0.10 -14.50 8.22
C ALA A 79 0.30 -15.01 6.83
N GLN A 80 -0.54 -14.77 5.83
CA GLN A 80 -0.26 -15.15 4.44
C GLN A 80 0.93 -14.37 3.86
N ALA A 81 1.06 -13.08 4.21
CA ALA A 81 2.19 -12.25 3.76
C ALA A 81 3.52 -12.76 4.33
N ARG A 82 3.53 -13.13 5.61
CA ARG A 82 4.72 -13.71 6.26
C ARG A 82 5.11 -15.03 5.60
N ASP A 83 4.13 -15.91 5.35
CA ASP A 83 4.35 -17.17 4.65
C ASP A 83 4.89 -16.93 3.24
N LEU A 84 4.33 -15.97 2.51
CA LEU A 84 4.80 -15.64 1.15
C LEU A 84 6.25 -15.16 1.19
N ALA A 85 6.61 -14.29 2.14
CA ALA A 85 7.98 -13.78 2.27
C ALA A 85 8.97 -14.91 2.57
N GLU A 86 8.56 -15.86 3.42
CA GLU A 86 9.39 -17.02 3.77
C GLU A 86 9.61 -17.91 2.54
N ARG A 87 8.54 -18.29 1.86
CA ARG A 87 8.62 -19.12 0.64
C ARG A 87 9.35 -18.41 -0.50
N SER A 88 9.40 -17.08 -0.46
CA SER A 88 10.12 -16.26 -1.46
C SER A 88 11.58 -16.00 -1.10
N GLY A 89 12.03 -16.44 0.09
CA GLY A 89 13.41 -16.27 0.54
C GLY A 89 13.76 -14.84 0.96
N VAL A 90 12.78 -14.01 1.30
CA VAL A 90 13.00 -12.60 1.66
C VAL A 90 12.47 -12.22 3.05
N SER A 91 12.19 -13.21 3.89
CA SER A 91 11.63 -12.93 5.23
C SER A 91 12.53 -12.01 6.07
N ALA A 92 13.85 -12.07 5.87
CA ALA A 92 14.78 -11.19 6.59
C ALA A 92 14.63 -9.72 6.22
N ARG A 93 14.01 -9.41 5.07
CA ARG A 93 13.78 -8.03 4.61
C ARG A 93 12.33 -7.59 4.77
N CYS A 94 11.45 -8.48 5.23
CA CYS A 94 10.01 -8.17 5.35
C CYS A 94 9.58 -8.25 6.80
N ARG A 95 9.00 -7.17 7.28
CA ARG A 95 8.25 -7.16 8.51
C ARG A 95 6.79 -6.89 8.17
N PHE A 96 5.87 -7.63 8.81
CA PHE A 96 4.43 -7.46 8.59
C PHE A 96 3.74 -7.34 9.94
N ASP A 97 2.98 -6.27 10.13
CA ASP A 97 2.28 -6.01 11.39
C ASP A 97 0.78 -5.83 11.14
N VAL A 98 -0.02 -6.39 12.03
CA VAL A 98 -1.47 -6.15 12.04
C VAL A 98 -1.70 -4.78 12.66
N VAL A 99 -2.23 -3.85 11.87
CA VAL A 99 -2.42 -2.46 12.30
C VAL A 99 -3.76 -1.95 11.77
N ASP A 100 -4.51 -1.29 12.64
CA ASP A 100 -5.70 -0.55 12.24
C ASP A 100 -5.25 0.87 11.87
N LEU A 101 -5.22 1.17 10.58
CA LEU A 101 -4.80 2.49 10.09
C LEU A 101 -5.84 3.60 10.41
N ASP A 102 -7.04 3.25 10.89
CA ASP A 102 -7.96 4.24 11.47
C ASP A 102 -7.34 4.95 12.68
N ASP A 103 -6.38 4.31 13.34
CA ASP A 103 -5.66 4.91 14.46
C ASP A 103 -4.47 5.79 14.00
N GLY A 104 -4.25 5.89 12.71
CA GLY A 104 -3.15 6.66 12.13
C GLY A 104 -1.99 5.77 11.69
N LEU A 105 -1.02 6.38 11.03
CA LEU A 105 0.18 5.69 10.58
C LEU A 105 1.14 5.53 11.77
N PRO A 106 1.57 4.31 12.10
CA PRO A 106 2.53 4.13 13.21
C PRO A 106 3.83 4.91 12.96
N ASP A 107 4.42 5.43 14.04
CA ASP A 107 5.70 6.13 13.97
C ASP A 107 6.80 5.21 13.43
N GLY A 108 7.77 5.82 12.79
CA GLY A 108 8.93 5.10 12.27
C GLY A 108 9.87 6.00 11.49
N PRO A 109 10.98 5.45 11.02
CA PRO A 109 11.97 6.24 10.27
C PRO A 109 11.42 6.63 8.89
N PRO A 110 12.00 7.67 8.28
CA PRO A 110 11.69 8.01 6.89
C PRO A 110 11.93 6.81 5.97
N VAL A 111 11.13 6.72 4.90
CA VAL A 111 11.23 5.61 3.94
C VAL A 111 11.44 6.15 2.52
N ASP A 112 12.07 5.32 1.69
CA ASP A 112 12.40 5.66 0.30
C ASP A 112 11.27 5.37 -0.66
N VAL A 113 10.36 4.45 -0.29
CA VAL A 113 9.19 4.09 -1.12
C VAL A 113 7.99 3.87 -0.20
N ILE A 114 6.85 4.46 -0.56
CA ILE A 114 5.56 4.10 0.05
C ILE A 114 4.66 3.61 -1.07
N VAL A 115 4.07 2.44 -0.89
CA VAL A 115 3.04 1.93 -1.80
C VAL A 115 1.72 1.76 -1.05
N CYS A 116 0.62 2.05 -1.74
CA CYS A 116 -0.71 1.89 -1.21
C CYS A 116 -1.61 1.50 -2.38
N HIS A 117 -2.05 0.24 -2.41
CA HIS A 117 -2.77 -0.30 -3.56
C HIS A 117 -4.16 -0.77 -3.17
N ASN A 118 -5.18 -0.17 -3.77
CA ASN A 118 -6.59 -0.44 -3.50
C ASN A 118 -7.01 -0.12 -2.07
N PHE A 119 -6.31 0.81 -1.44
CA PHE A 119 -6.65 1.34 -0.11
C PHE A 119 -6.61 2.86 -0.19
N ARG A 120 -7.57 3.54 0.43
CA ARG A 120 -7.61 5.00 0.44
C ARG A 120 -8.14 5.48 1.78
N ASP A 121 -7.36 6.30 2.44
CA ASP A 121 -7.79 6.98 3.66
C ASP A 121 -7.17 8.38 3.67
N ARG A 122 -7.99 9.39 3.44
CA ARG A 122 -7.59 10.81 3.36
C ARG A 122 -6.91 11.29 4.64
N ARG A 123 -7.25 10.67 5.77
CA ARG A 123 -6.68 11.06 7.07
C ARG A 123 -5.19 10.75 7.17
N LEU A 124 -4.68 9.87 6.31
CA LEU A 124 -3.27 9.48 6.31
C LEU A 124 -2.39 10.34 5.39
N ASP A 125 -2.97 11.22 4.59
CA ASP A 125 -2.22 11.92 3.53
C ASP A 125 -1.01 12.68 4.09
N ALA A 126 -1.22 13.51 5.13
CA ALA A 126 -0.13 14.27 5.73
C ALA A 126 0.95 13.35 6.32
N ALA A 127 0.54 12.28 7.01
CA ALA A 127 1.48 11.33 7.61
C ALA A 127 2.29 10.58 6.53
N ILE A 128 1.65 10.26 5.39
CA ILE A 128 2.34 9.62 4.26
C ILE A 128 3.43 10.57 3.71
N ILE A 129 3.07 11.84 3.51
CA ILE A 129 4.01 12.84 2.99
C ILE A 129 5.20 13.01 3.97
N GLU A 130 4.89 13.19 5.25
CA GLU A 130 5.92 13.36 6.29
C GLU A 130 6.83 12.14 6.44
N ARG A 131 6.33 10.95 6.12
CA ARG A 131 7.09 9.71 6.26
C ARG A 131 8.09 9.48 5.11
N LEU A 132 7.96 10.21 3.98
CA LEU A 132 8.88 10.06 2.86
C LEU A 132 10.23 10.70 3.18
N ALA A 133 11.31 9.99 2.89
CA ALA A 133 12.66 10.56 2.90
C ALA A 133 12.77 11.55 1.73
N PRO A 134 13.69 12.53 1.80
CA PRO A 134 13.94 13.42 0.65
C PRO A 134 14.23 12.58 -0.60
N GLY A 135 13.53 12.85 -1.69
CA GLY A 135 13.62 12.09 -2.93
C GLY A 135 12.84 10.79 -2.92
N GLY A 136 12.13 10.50 -1.83
CA GLY A 136 11.33 9.27 -1.70
C GLY A 136 10.15 9.22 -2.66
N LEU A 137 9.75 8.02 -3.03
CA LEU A 137 8.73 7.76 -4.05
C LEU A 137 7.44 7.30 -3.37
N VAL A 138 6.30 7.88 -3.74
CA VAL A 138 5.00 7.38 -3.30
C VAL A 138 4.20 6.91 -4.51
N ALA A 139 3.63 5.71 -4.41
CA ALA A 139 2.80 5.11 -5.46
C ALA A 139 1.45 4.73 -4.85
N LEU A 140 0.42 5.48 -5.23
CA LEU A 140 -0.94 5.30 -4.71
C LEU A 140 -1.86 4.85 -5.84
N VAL A 141 -2.65 3.81 -5.57
CA VAL A 141 -3.74 3.40 -6.46
C VAL A 141 -4.98 3.19 -5.58
N ALA A 142 -6.05 3.88 -5.90
CA ALA A 142 -7.30 3.80 -5.17
C ALA A 142 -8.45 3.46 -6.11
N LEU A 143 -9.51 2.89 -5.58
CA LEU A 143 -10.77 2.81 -6.33
C LEU A 143 -11.26 4.25 -6.52
N SER A 144 -11.79 4.56 -7.71
CA SER A 144 -12.29 5.89 -8.07
C SER A 144 -13.81 5.95 -7.89
N GLU A 145 -14.33 7.14 -7.68
CA GLU A 145 -15.77 7.44 -7.77
C GLU A 145 -16.25 7.56 -9.22
N UNK A 146 -15.48 7.79 -9.97
CA UNK A 146 -15.78 7.92 -11.27
C UNK A 146 -16.47 6.75 -11.78
N GLY A 147 -17.66 6.89 -12.15
CA GLY A 147 -18.59 5.90 -12.62
C GLY A 147 -19.18 4.97 -11.55
N ALA A 148 -19.01 5.30 -10.32
CA ALA A 148 -19.51 4.52 -9.19
C ALA A 148 -20.03 5.45 -8.08
N ALA A 149 -20.79 4.89 -7.15
CA ALA A 149 -21.25 5.67 -6.00
C ALA A 149 -20.06 6.14 -5.16
N ALA A 150 -20.16 7.33 -4.60
CA ALA A 150 -19.18 7.84 -3.65
C ALA A 150 -19.02 6.88 -2.47
N GLY A 151 -17.82 6.75 -1.96
CA GLY A 151 -17.55 5.84 -0.85
C GLY A 151 -16.32 6.24 -0.06
N THR A 152 -16.31 5.84 1.21
CA THR A 152 -15.27 6.21 2.17
C THR A 152 -13.85 5.88 1.67
N TYR A 153 -13.71 4.78 0.96
CA TYR A 153 -12.41 4.28 0.51
C TYR A 153 -12.22 4.46 -1.00
N ARG A 154 -12.95 5.43 -1.60
CA ARG A 154 -12.81 5.78 -3.02
C ARG A 154 -12.26 7.19 -3.16
N ALA A 155 -11.45 7.39 -4.17
CA ALA A 155 -10.91 8.72 -4.49
C ALA A 155 -11.93 9.48 -5.37
N ALA A 156 -12.23 10.70 -4.99
CA ALA A 156 -12.98 11.62 -5.84
C ALA A 156 -12.10 12.07 -7.03
N ALA A 157 -12.72 12.61 -8.07
CA ALA A 157 -11.99 13.08 -9.25
C ALA A 157 -10.92 14.11 -8.85
N GLY A 158 -9.69 13.88 -9.29
CA GLY A 158 -8.57 14.78 -9.01
C GLY A 158 -8.05 14.76 -7.58
N GLU A 159 -8.66 13.97 -6.70
CA GLU A 159 -8.34 13.98 -5.27
C GLU A 159 -6.88 13.65 -4.97
N LEU A 160 -6.34 12.59 -5.61
CA LEU A 160 -4.97 12.19 -5.30
C LEU A 160 -3.97 13.28 -5.67
N SER A 161 -4.13 13.89 -6.83
CA SER A 161 -3.24 14.99 -7.25
C SER A 161 -3.35 16.19 -6.33
N ALA A 162 -4.55 16.52 -5.88
CA ALA A 162 -4.75 17.66 -4.97
C ALA A 162 -4.18 17.37 -3.57
N ALA A 163 -4.42 16.16 -3.06
CA ALA A 163 -3.98 15.79 -1.70
C ALA A 163 -2.44 15.74 -1.57
N PHE A 164 -1.74 15.41 -2.65
CA PHE A 164 -0.29 15.29 -2.68
C PHE A 164 0.38 16.37 -3.54
N ALA A 165 -0.26 17.54 -3.65
CA ALA A 165 0.20 18.63 -4.52
C ALA A 165 1.58 19.20 -4.13
N GLU A 166 2.04 18.97 -2.90
CA GLU A 166 3.36 19.43 -2.48
C GLU A 166 4.51 18.53 -2.95
N LEU A 167 4.18 17.36 -3.50
CA LEU A 167 5.18 16.44 -4.07
C LEU A 167 5.31 16.67 -5.59
N ASP A 168 6.44 16.29 -6.15
CA ASP A 168 6.68 16.37 -7.60
C ASP A 168 5.96 15.21 -8.31
N PRO A 169 4.90 15.46 -9.08
CA PRO A 169 4.17 14.38 -9.74
C PRO A 169 4.96 13.81 -10.92
N ILE A 170 5.00 12.48 -11.01
CA ILE A 170 5.65 11.75 -12.12
C ILE A 170 4.57 11.21 -13.05
N ALA A 171 3.50 10.64 -12.49
CA ALA A 171 2.38 10.11 -13.25
C ALA A 171 1.12 10.21 -12.39
N ALA A 172 0.03 10.62 -12.98
CA ALA A 172 -1.25 10.68 -12.30
C ALA A 172 -2.36 10.49 -13.32
N GLY A 173 -3.48 9.97 -12.87
CA GLY A 173 -4.62 9.82 -13.76
C GLY A 173 -5.78 9.07 -13.13
N GLU A 174 -6.81 8.90 -13.94
CA GLU A 174 -8.01 8.16 -13.56
C GLU A 174 -8.52 7.40 -14.77
N GLY A 175 -9.00 6.20 -14.52
CA GLY A 175 -9.57 5.36 -15.57
C GLY A 175 -9.87 3.97 -15.05
N ASP A 176 -10.77 3.27 -15.71
CA ASP A 176 -11.14 1.89 -15.36
C ASP A 176 -11.50 1.71 -13.89
N GLY A 177 -12.19 2.69 -13.31
CA GLY A 177 -12.64 2.65 -11.91
C GLY A 177 -11.55 2.85 -10.88
N ARG A 178 -10.40 3.40 -11.30
CA ARG A 178 -9.26 3.67 -10.42
C ARG A 178 -8.72 5.08 -10.62
N ALA A 179 -8.11 5.58 -9.56
CA ALA A 179 -7.29 6.79 -9.59
C ALA A 179 -5.88 6.39 -9.16
N TRP A 180 -4.86 7.02 -9.74
CA TRP A 180 -3.48 6.70 -9.39
C TRP A 180 -2.61 7.94 -9.35
N LEU A 181 -1.56 7.86 -8.53
CA LEU A 181 -0.55 8.90 -8.40
C LEU A 181 0.81 8.26 -8.12
N LEU A 182 1.81 8.64 -8.88
CA LEU A 182 3.21 8.37 -8.61
C LEU A 182 3.88 9.74 -8.46
N ALA A 183 4.51 9.98 -7.33
CA ALA A 183 5.12 11.29 -7.05
C ALA A 183 6.39 11.13 -6.21
N ARG A 184 7.19 12.18 -6.17
CA ARG A 184 8.46 12.20 -5.46
C ARG A 184 8.50 13.34 -4.43
N ALA A 185 9.04 13.06 -3.23
CA ALA A 185 9.22 14.04 -2.18
C ALA A 185 10.43 14.95 -2.46
#